data_1dfb995f4cc705411aa3a41831930d88
#
_entry.id   1dfb995f4cc705411aa3a41831930d88
#
_cell.length_a   1.000
_cell.length_b   1.000
_cell.length_c   1.000
_cell.angle_alpha   90.00
_cell.angle_beta   90.00
_cell.angle_gamma   90.00
#
_symmetry.space_group_name_H-M   'P 1'
#
loop_
_entity.id
_entity.type
_entity.pdbx_description
1 polymer ?
#
loop_
_entity_poly.entity_id
_entity_poly.type
_entity_poly.pdbx_seq_one_letter_code
_entity_poly.pdbx_strand_id
1 'polypeptide(L)'
;AEHLYNELSRFSPAEAVLSAGAYDNGELVEYLCDKLSCAVERGENRFELKACEKAIRAQFGEERFASLPRNNPAASLALGALLSYLHETQKTDLSYIKDLEYYEQGRFMELDLSARRNLELTETIRRIRDEFNIAVLRSGEKRGSLLWVLDKTKTAMGARNLRAWLTRPLRDVAAIERRLGAVEALTKNTVAREELILSLSGISDMERLIGRIAYGTA
;
A
#
# COMPACT_ATOMS: atom_id res chain seq x y z
N ALA A 1 17.27 -7.69 6.41
CA ALA A 1 16.30 -8.76 6.07
C ALA A 1 14.93 -8.45 6.69
N GLU A 2 14.81 -8.22 7.99
CA GLU A 2 13.55 -8.04 8.72
C GLU A 2 12.65 -6.92 8.14
N HIS A 3 13.23 -5.75 7.84
CA HIS A 3 12.50 -4.64 7.21
C HIS A 3 11.88 -5.01 5.85
N LEU A 4 12.58 -5.81 5.04
CA LEU A 4 12.07 -6.27 3.76
C LEU A 4 10.81 -7.13 3.96
N TYR A 5 10.85 -8.07 4.88
CA TYR A 5 9.71 -8.94 5.19
C TYR A 5 8.52 -8.16 5.74
N ASN A 6 8.76 -7.12 6.55
CA ASN A 6 7.72 -6.23 7.07
C ASN A 6 7.02 -5.45 5.94
N GLU A 7 7.79 -4.91 5.00
CA GLU A 7 7.23 -4.20 3.84
C GLU A 7 6.50 -5.16 2.89
N LEU A 8 7.08 -6.32 2.57
CA LEU A 8 6.42 -7.33 1.75
C LEU A 8 5.09 -7.78 2.35
N SER A 9 5.06 -8.06 3.66
CA SER A 9 3.82 -8.44 4.34
C SER A 9 2.80 -7.30 4.39
N ARG A 10 3.24 -6.05 4.39
CA ARG A 10 2.37 -4.87 4.36
C ARG A 10 1.70 -4.71 3.00
N PHE A 11 2.44 -4.87 1.93
CA PHE A 11 1.90 -4.79 0.57
C PHE A 11 1.09 -6.03 0.20
N SER A 12 1.44 -7.19 0.76
CA SER A 12 0.85 -8.49 0.42
C SER A 12 0.75 -8.66 -1.11
N PRO A 13 1.89 -8.62 -1.82
CA PRO A 13 1.89 -8.66 -3.27
C PRO A 13 1.30 -9.97 -3.77
N ALA A 14 0.47 -9.92 -4.82
CA ALA A 14 -0.02 -11.11 -5.49
C ALA A 14 1.06 -11.74 -6.38
N GLU A 15 1.99 -10.91 -6.88
CA GLU A 15 3.07 -11.34 -7.76
C GLU A 15 4.35 -10.56 -7.46
N ALA A 16 5.51 -11.22 -7.57
CA ALA A 16 6.82 -10.64 -7.34
C ALA A 16 7.80 -11.07 -8.44
N VAL A 17 8.44 -10.09 -9.07
CA VAL A 17 9.52 -10.31 -10.04
C VAL A 17 10.85 -10.09 -9.32
N LEU A 18 11.67 -11.14 -9.23
CA LEU A 18 12.92 -11.12 -8.50
C LEU A 18 14.13 -11.13 -9.45
N SER A 19 15.18 -10.38 -9.08
CA SER A 19 16.49 -10.54 -9.72
C SER A 19 17.04 -11.94 -9.48
N ALA A 20 18.03 -12.39 -10.28
CA ALA A 20 18.64 -13.71 -10.13
C ALA A 20 19.11 -13.95 -8.69
N GLY A 21 19.89 -13.01 -8.11
CA GLY A 21 20.39 -13.17 -6.75
C GLY A 21 19.31 -13.16 -5.66
N ALA A 22 18.19 -12.46 -5.88
CA ALA A 22 17.05 -12.47 -4.96
C ALA A 22 16.24 -13.78 -5.10
N TYR A 23 16.11 -14.29 -6.32
CA TYR A 23 15.43 -15.56 -6.60
C TYR A 23 16.20 -16.76 -6.02
N ASP A 24 17.53 -16.71 -6.04
CA ASP A 24 18.39 -17.76 -5.48
C ASP A 24 18.40 -17.75 -3.92
N ASN A 25 17.77 -16.73 -3.29
CA ASN A 25 17.57 -16.69 -1.83
C ASN A 25 16.31 -17.50 -1.46
N GLY A 26 16.51 -18.76 -1.06
CA GLY A 26 15.43 -19.68 -0.71
C GLY A 26 14.51 -19.17 0.40
N GLU A 27 15.05 -18.51 1.45
CA GLU A 27 14.23 -17.97 2.55
C GLU A 27 13.26 -16.88 2.05
N LEU A 28 13.70 -16.02 1.13
CA LEU A 28 12.86 -14.97 0.56
C LEU A 28 11.75 -15.58 -0.31
N VAL A 29 12.09 -16.55 -1.14
CA VAL A 29 11.11 -17.22 -2.02
C VAL A 29 10.10 -18.01 -1.19
N GLU A 30 10.52 -18.77 -0.19
CA GLU A 30 9.63 -19.48 0.73
C GLU A 30 8.69 -18.50 1.47
N TYR A 31 9.23 -17.37 1.95
CA TYR A 31 8.41 -16.36 2.60
C TYR A 31 7.32 -15.79 1.67
N LEU A 32 7.67 -15.46 0.44
CA LEU A 32 6.72 -14.94 -0.55
C LEU A 32 5.66 -15.97 -0.90
N CYS A 33 6.05 -17.22 -1.19
CA CYS A 33 5.13 -18.27 -1.59
C CYS A 33 4.25 -18.75 -0.44
N ASP A 34 4.87 -19.14 0.69
CA ASP A 34 4.19 -19.86 1.77
C ASP A 34 3.48 -18.92 2.75
N LYS A 35 4.07 -17.77 3.05
CA LYS A 35 3.49 -16.82 4.01
C LYS A 35 2.55 -15.81 3.35
N LEU A 36 2.88 -15.37 2.14
CA LEU A 36 2.12 -14.32 1.45
C LEU A 36 1.27 -14.85 0.30
N SER A 37 1.41 -16.14 -0.06
CA SER A 37 0.74 -16.75 -1.23
C SER A 37 1.00 -15.96 -2.53
N CYS A 38 2.21 -15.42 -2.66
CA CYS A 38 2.65 -14.59 -3.76
C CYS A 38 3.21 -15.47 -4.89
N ALA A 39 2.80 -15.24 -6.13
CA ALA A 39 3.45 -15.85 -7.28
C ALA A 39 4.82 -15.21 -7.50
N VAL A 40 5.86 -16.01 -7.69
CA VAL A 40 7.24 -15.52 -7.83
C VAL A 40 7.79 -15.84 -9.20
N GLU A 41 8.23 -14.83 -9.92
CA GLU A 41 8.87 -14.93 -11.24
C GLU A 41 10.33 -14.49 -11.18
N ARG A 42 11.22 -15.20 -11.89
CA ARG A 42 12.61 -14.79 -12.10
C ARG A 42 12.70 -13.82 -13.27
N GLY A 43 13.01 -12.56 -12.98
CA GLY A 43 13.14 -11.49 -13.97
C GLY A 43 14.54 -11.40 -14.58
N GLU A 44 14.88 -12.28 -15.55
CA GLU A 44 16.27 -12.50 -15.99
C GLU A 44 16.97 -11.23 -16.51
N ASN A 45 16.42 -10.47 -17.43
CA ASN A 45 17.12 -9.34 -18.06
C ASN A 45 16.55 -7.96 -17.70
N ARG A 46 15.64 -7.89 -16.70
CA ARG A 46 14.95 -6.65 -16.34
C ARG A 46 15.73 -5.75 -15.37
N PHE A 47 16.80 -6.28 -14.77
CA PHE A 47 17.58 -5.61 -13.72
C PHE A 47 18.92 -5.03 -14.23
N GLU A 48 18.97 -4.51 -15.45
CA GLU A 48 20.13 -3.78 -15.96
C GLU A 48 20.01 -2.29 -15.58
N LEU A 49 20.99 -1.76 -14.83
CA LEU A 49 20.90 -0.41 -14.26
C LEU A 49 20.66 0.68 -15.32
N LYS A 50 21.40 0.65 -16.42
CA LYS A 50 21.24 1.67 -17.48
C LYS A 50 19.88 1.62 -18.16
N ALA A 51 19.36 0.42 -18.40
CA ALA A 51 18.04 0.23 -18.97
C ALA A 51 16.95 0.69 -17.99
N CYS A 52 17.07 0.34 -16.70
CA CYS A 52 16.16 0.78 -15.64
C CYS A 52 16.14 2.31 -15.49
N GLU A 53 17.29 2.96 -15.43
CA GLU A 53 17.38 4.43 -15.34
C GLU A 53 16.76 5.11 -16.57
N LYS A 54 17.01 4.57 -17.77
CA LYS A 54 16.39 5.08 -19.00
C LYS A 54 14.88 4.97 -18.96
N ALA A 55 14.35 3.84 -18.51
CA ALA A 55 12.90 3.62 -18.38
C ALA A 55 12.27 4.59 -17.38
N ILE A 56 12.92 4.82 -16.22
CA ILE A 56 12.44 5.75 -15.20
C ILE A 56 12.40 7.19 -15.72
N ARG A 57 13.46 7.64 -16.42
CA ARG A 57 13.50 8.98 -17.02
C ARG A 57 12.45 9.15 -18.11
N ALA A 58 12.24 8.14 -18.92
CA ALA A 58 11.20 8.17 -19.95
C ALA A 58 9.79 8.28 -19.36
N GLN A 59 9.51 7.59 -18.25
CA GLN A 59 8.20 7.56 -17.60
C GLN A 59 7.93 8.81 -16.76
N PHE A 60 8.88 9.22 -15.92
CA PHE A 60 8.67 10.24 -14.87
C PHE A 60 9.42 11.56 -15.12
N GLY A 61 10.30 11.60 -16.12
CA GLY A 61 11.16 12.76 -16.41
C GLY A 61 12.38 12.84 -15.51
N GLU A 62 13.29 13.76 -15.87
CA GLU A 62 14.59 13.92 -15.20
C GLU A 62 14.47 14.43 -13.77
N GLU A 63 13.50 15.31 -13.51
CA GLU A 63 13.28 15.89 -12.18
C GLU A 63 12.90 14.81 -11.14
N ARG A 64 11.96 13.95 -11.49
CA ARG A 64 11.54 12.84 -10.61
C ARG A 64 12.64 11.79 -10.46
N PHE A 65 13.36 11.49 -11.53
CA PHE A 65 14.52 10.61 -11.45
C PHE A 65 15.59 11.16 -10.50
N ALA A 66 15.87 12.48 -10.53
CA ALA A 66 16.84 13.11 -9.65
C ALA A 66 16.45 13.08 -8.16
N SER A 67 15.17 12.87 -7.84
CA SER A 67 14.68 12.69 -6.46
C SER A 67 14.98 11.32 -5.86
N LEU A 68 15.35 10.34 -6.69
CA LEU A 68 15.78 9.03 -6.21
C LEU A 68 17.18 9.09 -5.56
N PRO A 69 17.45 8.29 -4.53
CA PRO A 69 18.75 8.30 -3.86
C PRO A 69 19.85 7.77 -4.78
N ARG A 70 20.80 8.62 -5.11
CA ARG A 70 21.94 8.25 -5.97
C ARG A 70 22.82 7.16 -5.36
N ASN A 71 22.84 7.05 -4.03
CA ASN A 71 23.65 6.07 -3.31
C ASN A 71 22.96 4.70 -3.17
N ASN A 72 21.76 4.54 -3.69
CA ASN A 72 21.03 3.28 -3.61
C ASN A 72 20.50 2.85 -4.99
N PRO A 73 21.34 2.22 -5.82
CA PRO A 73 20.92 1.76 -7.14
C PRO A 73 19.82 0.70 -7.10
N ALA A 74 19.62 0.02 -5.97
CA ALA A 74 18.57 -0.99 -5.82
C ALA A 74 17.16 -0.42 -6.02
N ALA A 75 16.91 0.83 -5.60
CA ALA A 75 15.63 1.50 -5.83
C ALA A 75 15.38 1.72 -7.34
N SER A 76 16.40 2.17 -8.07
CA SER A 76 16.30 2.36 -9.51
C SER A 76 16.15 1.03 -10.25
N LEU A 77 16.86 -0.02 -9.81
CA LEU A 77 16.73 -1.36 -10.39
C LEU A 77 15.31 -1.93 -10.18
N ALA A 78 14.79 -1.86 -8.97
CA ALA A 78 13.45 -2.37 -8.66
C ALA A 78 12.36 -1.62 -9.43
N LEU A 79 12.42 -0.29 -9.46
CA LEU A 79 11.46 0.54 -10.18
C LEU A 79 11.53 0.32 -11.69
N GLY A 80 12.74 0.31 -12.26
CA GLY A 80 12.93 0.09 -13.69
C GLY A 80 12.50 -1.30 -14.14
N ALA A 81 12.79 -2.33 -13.35
CA ALA A 81 12.32 -3.69 -13.61
C ALA A 81 10.79 -3.80 -13.53
N LEU A 82 10.15 -3.11 -12.57
CA LEU A 82 8.70 -3.04 -12.47
C LEU A 82 8.09 -2.35 -13.69
N LEU A 83 8.66 -1.23 -14.16
CA LEU A 83 8.19 -0.55 -15.37
C LEU A 83 8.31 -1.45 -16.60
N SER A 84 9.44 -2.16 -16.76
CA SER A 84 9.63 -3.11 -17.85
C SER A 84 8.57 -4.22 -17.83
N TYR A 85 8.33 -4.80 -16.63
CA TYR A 85 7.31 -5.81 -16.44
C TYR A 85 5.90 -5.30 -16.78
N LEU A 86 5.57 -4.09 -16.34
CA LEU A 86 4.28 -3.48 -16.62
C LEU A 86 4.09 -3.19 -18.13
N HIS A 87 5.13 -2.72 -18.81
CA HIS A 87 5.07 -2.52 -20.28
C HIS A 87 4.85 -3.82 -21.07
N GLU A 88 5.41 -4.92 -20.58
CA GLU A 88 5.23 -6.24 -21.23
C GLU A 88 3.84 -6.85 -20.98
N THR A 89 3.34 -6.70 -19.75
CA THR A 89 2.08 -7.35 -19.33
C THR A 89 0.85 -6.49 -19.58
N GLN A 90 0.96 -5.18 -19.37
CA GLN A 90 -0.12 -4.23 -19.61
C GLN A 90 -0.03 -3.77 -21.07
N LYS A 91 -0.88 -4.29 -21.93
CA LYS A 91 -0.95 -3.91 -23.35
C LYS A 91 -1.46 -2.46 -23.58
N THR A 92 -1.55 -1.67 -22.53
CA THR A 92 -2.02 -0.28 -22.53
C THR A 92 -0.88 0.67 -22.17
N ASP A 93 -1.00 1.92 -22.62
CA ASP A 93 -0.07 2.98 -22.28
C ASP A 93 -0.04 3.23 -20.76
N LEU A 94 1.16 3.33 -20.18
CA LEU A 94 1.37 3.61 -18.75
C LEU A 94 1.41 5.11 -18.42
N SER A 95 1.02 5.99 -19.35
CA SER A 95 1.05 7.45 -19.19
C SER A 95 0.22 7.99 -18.01
N TYR A 96 -0.68 7.17 -17.46
CA TYR A 96 -1.45 7.49 -16.27
C TYR A 96 -0.64 7.40 -14.98
N ILE A 97 0.50 6.68 -14.96
CA ILE A 97 1.41 6.62 -13.81
C ILE A 97 2.35 7.83 -13.88
N LYS A 98 1.99 8.91 -13.20
CA LYS A 98 2.69 10.20 -13.29
C LYS A 98 3.56 10.52 -12.08
N ASP A 99 3.28 9.92 -10.94
CA ASP A 99 3.93 10.24 -9.68
C ASP A 99 4.76 9.10 -9.15
N LEU A 100 5.90 9.48 -8.57
CA LEU A 100 6.82 8.62 -7.88
C LEU A 100 7.08 9.17 -6.49
N GLU A 101 6.69 8.43 -5.45
CA GLU A 101 7.01 8.76 -4.07
C GLU A 101 8.09 7.83 -3.54
N TYR A 102 9.25 8.41 -3.22
CA TYR A 102 10.30 7.73 -2.47
C TYR A 102 10.19 8.11 -0.99
N TYR A 103 10.22 7.13 -0.11
CA TYR A 103 10.26 7.37 1.33
C TYR A 103 11.38 6.55 1.99
N GLU A 104 12.06 7.16 2.93
CA GLU A 104 13.11 6.53 3.71
C GLU A 104 12.55 5.78 4.92
N GLN A 105 13.35 4.84 5.41
CA GLN A 105 13.06 4.15 6.68
C GLN A 105 13.00 5.18 7.82
N GLY A 106 12.09 4.93 8.77
CA GLY A 106 11.96 5.79 9.96
C GLY A 106 10.87 6.85 9.90
N ARG A 107 10.28 7.14 8.73
CA ARG A 107 9.11 8.04 8.61
C ARG A 107 7.87 7.49 9.32
N PHE A 108 7.73 6.17 9.32
CA PHE A 108 6.61 5.46 9.92
C PHE A 108 7.07 4.47 10.98
N MET A 109 6.19 4.15 11.92
CA MET A 109 6.39 3.04 12.84
C MET A 109 6.30 1.72 12.07
N GLU A 110 7.29 0.88 12.23
CA GLU A 110 7.28 -0.45 11.64
C GLU A 110 6.42 -1.38 12.49
N LEU A 111 5.50 -2.03 11.82
CA LEU A 111 4.65 -3.06 12.39
C LEU A 111 4.88 -4.35 11.61
N ASP A 112 5.45 -5.35 12.24
CA ASP A 112 5.61 -6.66 11.66
C ASP A 112 4.25 -7.36 11.41
N LEU A 113 4.28 -8.47 10.69
CA LEU A 113 3.07 -9.23 10.38
C LEU A 113 2.37 -9.73 11.66
N SER A 114 3.17 -10.16 12.65
CA SER A 114 2.67 -10.66 13.92
C SER A 114 1.99 -9.56 14.75
N ALA A 115 2.62 -8.38 14.85
CA ALA A 115 2.03 -7.24 15.54
C ALA A 115 0.70 -6.80 14.89
N ARG A 116 0.67 -6.66 13.55
CA ARG A 116 -0.56 -6.29 12.83
C ARG A 116 -1.68 -7.28 13.04
N ARG A 117 -1.35 -8.58 13.00
CA ARG A 117 -2.30 -9.67 13.22
C ARG A 117 -2.78 -9.70 14.67
N ASN A 118 -1.86 -9.67 15.64
CA ASN A 118 -2.19 -9.79 17.06
C ASN A 118 -2.97 -8.57 17.59
N LEU A 119 -2.72 -7.39 17.04
CA LEU A 119 -3.49 -6.16 17.33
C LEU A 119 -4.82 -6.11 16.56
N GLU A 120 -5.09 -7.08 15.69
CA GLU A 120 -6.30 -7.11 14.86
C GLU A 120 -6.57 -5.76 14.17
N LEU A 121 -5.54 -5.13 13.60
CA LEU A 121 -5.64 -3.77 13.06
C LEU A 121 -6.63 -3.68 11.89
N THR A 122 -6.55 -4.60 10.95
CA THR A 122 -7.36 -4.58 9.73
C THR A 122 -8.27 -5.79 9.56
N GLU A 123 -7.95 -6.87 10.24
CA GLU A 123 -8.64 -8.16 10.15
C GLU A 123 -8.67 -8.84 11.50
N THR A 124 -9.70 -9.62 11.79
CA THR A 124 -9.82 -10.38 13.04
C THR A 124 -9.17 -11.75 12.94
N ILE A 125 -8.58 -12.21 14.04
CA ILE A 125 -8.14 -13.59 14.22
C ILE A 125 -9.18 -14.44 14.93
N ARG A 126 -10.18 -13.81 15.52
CA ARG A 126 -11.21 -14.50 16.31
C ARG A 126 -12.25 -15.14 15.41
N ARG A 127 -12.67 -16.35 15.79
CA ARG A 127 -13.86 -17.00 15.26
C ARG A 127 -14.97 -16.80 16.27
N ILE A 128 -15.92 -15.94 15.96
CA ILE A 128 -17.11 -15.76 16.78
C ILE A 128 -18.16 -16.75 16.27
N ARG A 129 -18.72 -17.53 17.18
CA ARG A 129 -19.83 -18.43 16.91
C ARG A 129 -21.10 -17.79 17.47
N ASP A 130 -22.20 -17.98 16.78
CA ASP A 130 -23.52 -17.63 17.28
C ASP A 130 -24.06 -18.68 18.29
N GLU A 131 -25.23 -18.45 18.81
CA GLU A 131 -25.91 -19.37 19.74
C GLU A 131 -26.15 -20.77 19.15
N PHE A 132 -26.15 -20.88 17.82
CA PHE A 132 -26.30 -22.14 17.09
C PHE A 132 -24.95 -22.79 16.71
N ASN A 133 -23.83 -22.29 17.24
CA ASN A 133 -22.50 -22.81 16.95
C ASN A 133 -22.02 -22.61 15.49
N ILE A 134 -22.69 -21.74 14.73
CA ILE A 134 -22.30 -21.36 13.38
C ILE A 134 -21.24 -20.27 13.47
N ALA A 135 -20.11 -20.42 12.77
CA ALA A 135 -19.07 -19.40 12.75
C ALA A 135 -19.57 -18.14 12.04
N VAL A 136 -19.84 -17.07 12.82
CA VAL A 136 -20.32 -15.78 12.30
C VAL A 136 -19.20 -14.97 11.69
N LEU A 137 -17.99 -15.07 12.24
CA LEU A 137 -16.79 -14.42 11.71
C LEU A 137 -15.73 -15.46 11.39
N ARG A 138 -15.06 -15.27 10.25
CA ARG A 138 -13.90 -16.06 9.84
C ARG A 138 -12.63 -15.29 10.16
N SER A 139 -11.54 -15.99 10.41
CA SER A 139 -10.22 -15.35 10.48
C SER A 139 -9.94 -14.63 9.15
N GLY A 140 -9.44 -13.39 9.23
CA GLY A 140 -9.20 -12.55 8.05
C GLY A 140 -10.37 -11.65 7.66
N GLU A 141 -11.49 -11.67 8.39
CA GLU A 141 -12.60 -10.74 8.14
C GLU A 141 -12.31 -9.34 8.73
N LYS A 142 -12.78 -8.29 8.04
CA LYS A 142 -12.68 -6.91 8.53
C LYS A 142 -13.50 -6.70 9.81
N ARG A 143 -14.67 -7.35 9.93
CA ARG A 143 -15.56 -7.21 11.08
C ARG A 143 -14.88 -7.70 12.36
N GLY A 144 -14.93 -6.87 13.41
CA GLY A 144 -14.28 -7.15 14.69
C GLY A 144 -12.86 -6.60 14.81
N SER A 145 -12.26 -6.08 13.72
CA SER A 145 -10.96 -5.43 13.75
C SER A 145 -11.03 -3.98 14.25
N LEU A 146 -9.87 -3.39 14.59
CA LEU A 146 -9.77 -1.98 14.95
C LEU A 146 -10.25 -1.09 13.80
N LEU A 147 -9.86 -1.40 12.56
CA LEU A 147 -10.31 -0.68 11.37
C LEU A 147 -11.85 -0.69 11.27
N TRP A 148 -12.50 -1.81 11.54
CA TRP A 148 -13.96 -1.90 11.47
C TRP A 148 -14.65 -1.00 12.49
N VAL A 149 -14.09 -0.87 13.69
CA VAL A 149 -14.64 0.01 14.75
C VAL A 149 -14.49 1.48 14.35
N LEU A 150 -13.32 1.86 13.83
CA LEU A 150 -12.98 3.25 13.53
C LEU A 150 -13.53 3.74 12.18
N ASP A 151 -13.79 2.82 11.23
CA ASP A 151 -14.21 3.19 9.87
C ASP A 151 -15.66 3.70 9.85
N LYS A 152 -15.78 5.01 10.03
CA LYS A 152 -17.03 5.78 9.85
C LYS A 152 -16.90 6.72 8.64
N THR A 153 -15.93 6.48 7.78
CA THR A 153 -15.66 7.30 6.60
C THR A 153 -16.86 7.35 5.65
N LYS A 154 -17.01 8.46 4.94
CA LYS A 154 -18.12 8.71 4.02
C LYS A 154 -17.75 8.45 2.56
N THR A 155 -16.45 8.27 2.29
CA THR A 155 -15.94 8.04 0.94
C THR A 155 -15.05 6.79 0.90
N ALA A 156 -15.02 6.09 -0.23
CA ALA A 156 -14.13 4.95 -0.42
C ALA A 156 -12.64 5.34 -0.33
N MET A 157 -12.28 6.53 -0.81
CA MET A 157 -10.94 7.09 -0.69
C MET A 157 -10.56 7.32 0.79
N GLY A 158 -11.48 7.86 1.58
CA GLY A 158 -11.31 8.03 3.03
C GLY A 158 -11.08 6.70 3.75
N ALA A 159 -11.83 5.66 3.41
CA ALA A 159 -11.66 4.32 3.99
C ALA A 159 -10.27 3.74 3.67
N ARG A 160 -9.81 3.88 2.43
CA ARG A 160 -8.44 3.46 2.05
C ARG A 160 -7.36 4.24 2.81
N ASN A 161 -7.55 5.56 2.95
CA ASN A 161 -6.60 6.40 3.68
C ASN A 161 -6.56 6.04 5.17
N LEU A 162 -7.72 5.81 5.81
CA LEU A 162 -7.78 5.36 7.20
C LEU A 162 -7.07 4.02 7.41
N ARG A 163 -7.27 3.05 6.49
CA ARG A 163 -6.54 1.78 6.50
C ARG A 163 -5.03 1.99 6.39
N ALA A 164 -4.59 2.87 5.48
CA ALA A 164 -3.18 3.21 5.33
C ALA A 164 -2.59 3.83 6.60
N TRP A 165 -3.33 4.70 7.29
CA TRP A 165 -2.88 5.32 8.53
C TRP A 165 -2.74 4.33 9.68
N LEU A 166 -3.63 3.36 9.79
CA LEU A 166 -3.55 2.31 10.80
C LEU A 166 -2.37 1.36 10.56
N THR A 167 -2.08 1.05 9.31
CA THR A 167 -0.98 0.14 8.97
C THR A 167 0.38 0.82 8.92
N ARG A 168 0.41 2.16 8.88
CA ARG A 168 1.62 2.99 8.82
C ARG A 168 1.53 4.17 9.78
N PRO A 169 1.59 3.93 11.11
CA PRO A 169 1.52 5.01 12.10
C PRO A 169 2.71 5.98 11.93
N LEU A 170 2.43 7.27 12.07
CA LEU A 170 3.45 8.30 12.02
C LEU A 170 4.37 8.21 13.25
N ARG A 171 5.64 8.62 13.08
CA ARG A 171 6.62 8.81 14.17
C ARG A 171 6.90 10.27 14.44
N ASP A 172 6.70 11.14 13.46
CA ASP A 172 6.93 12.57 13.61
C ASP A 172 5.83 13.22 14.45
N VAL A 173 6.21 13.77 15.58
CA VAL A 173 5.31 14.38 16.57
C VAL A 173 4.55 15.55 15.95
N ALA A 174 5.21 16.41 15.17
CA ALA A 174 4.57 17.56 14.55
C ALA A 174 3.47 17.15 13.55
N ALA A 175 3.70 16.06 12.80
CA ALA A 175 2.70 15.51 11.89
C ALA A 175 1.53 14.85 12.65
N ILE A 176 1.80 14.20 13.77
CA ILE A 176 0.78 13.63 14.66
C ILE A 176 -0.08 14.75 15.25
N GLU A 177 0.53 15.77 15.82
CA GLU A 177 -0.18 16.91 16.42
C GLU A 177 -1.06 17.65 15.41
N ARG A 178 -0.60 17.83 14.18
CA ARG A 178 -1.44 18.39 13.10
C ARG A 178 -2.70 17.57 12.85
N ARG A 179 -2.60 16.24 12.84
CA ARG A 179 -3.78 15.36 12.69
C ARG A 179 -4.71 15.45 13.88
N LEU A 180 -4.15 15.43 15.10
CA LEU A 180 -4.91 15.56 16.34
C LEU A 180 -5.61 16.93 16.40
N GLY A 181 -4.94 18.02 16.02
CA GLY A 181 -5.53 19.36 15.94
C GLY A 181 -6.72 19.43 14.98
N ALA A 182 -6.64 18.77 13.83
CA ALA A 182 -7.78 18.69 12.89
C ALA A 182 -8.97 17.92 13.50
N VAL A 183 -8.71 16.81 14.19
CA VAL A 183 -9.74 16.03 14.90
C VAL A 183 -10.35 16.88 16.02
N GLU A 184 -9.55 17.58 16.80
CA GLU A 184 -10.01 18.46 17.87
C GLU A 184 -10.90 19.58 17.35
N ALA A 185 -10.49 20.23 16.26
CA ALA A 185 -11.28 21.32 15.63
C ALA A 185 -12.66 20.82 15.21
N LEU A 186 -12.76 19.68 14.55
CA LEU A 186 -14.03 19.10 14.12
C LEU A 186 -14.85 18.51 15.31
N THR A 187 -14.20 18.09 16.37
CA THR A 187 -14.88 17.62 17.60
C THR A 187 -15.56 18.79 18.32
N LYS A 188 -14.88 19.94 18.37
CA LYS A 188 -15.40 21.15 19.00
C LYS A 188 -16.46 21.87 18.15
N ASN A 189 -16.41 21.73 16.83
CA ASN A 189 -17.34 22.39 15.90
C ASN A 189 -18.26 21.36 15.24
N THR A 190 -19.35 21.05 15.91
CA THR A 190 -20.35 20.08 15.44
C THR A 190 -21.01 20.50 14.12
N VAL A 191 -21.31 21.80 13.93
CA VAL A 191 -21.95 22.28 12.72
C VAL A 191 -21.05 22.06 11.50
N ALA A 192 -19.80 22.51 11.56
CA ALA A 192 -18.84 22.29 10.47
C ALA A 192 -18.59 20.79 10.21
N ARG A 193 -18.59 19.97 11.23
CA ARG A 193 -18.46 18.53 11.07
C ARG A 193 -19.63 17.91 10.31
N GLU A 194 -20.86 18.28 10.63
CA GLU A 194 -22.06 17.77 9.95
C GLU A 194 -22.13 18.27 8.50
N GLU A 195 -21.81 19.54 8.24
CA GLU A 195 -21.71 20.08 6.89
C GLU A 195 -20.66 19.35 6.04
N LEU A 196 -19.51 19.05 6.63
CA LEU A 196 -18.46 18.25 5.97
C LEU A 196 -18.93 16.83 5.67
N ILE A 197 -19.61 16.16 6.62
CA ILE A 197 -20.18 14.82 6.43
C ILE A 197 -21.18 14.82 5.25
N LEU A 198 -22.07 15.81 5.18
CA LEU A 198 -23.03 15.93 4.09
C LEU A 198 -22.33 16.14 2.75
N SER A 199 -21.34 17.04 2.70
CA SER A 199 -20.57 17.32 1.48
C SER A 199 -19.80 16.08 0.99
N LEU A 200 -19.21 15.29 1.90
CA LEU A 200 -18.47 14.07 1.55
C LEU A 200 -19.37 12.93 1.10
N SER A 201 -20.61 12.86 1.59
CA SER A 201 -21.53 11.76 1.29
C SER A 201 -21.93 11.66 -0.19
N GLY A 202 -21.82 12.78 -0.93
CA GLY A 202 -22.11 12.81 -2.38
C GLY A 202 -20.90 12.52 -3.27
N ILE A 203 -19.71 12.31 -2.70
CA ILE A 203 -18.48 12.13 -3.49
C ILE A 203 -18.32 10.67 -3.90
N SER A 204 -18.33 10.44 -5.22
CA SER A 204 -18.02 9.14 -5.81
C SER A 204 -16.54 8.77 -5.66
N ASP A 205 -16.20 7.49 -5.86
CA ASP A 205 -14.82 7.00 -5.83
C ASP A 205 -14.04 7.49 -7.07
N MET A 206 -13.47 8.69 -6.97
CA MET A 206 -12.73 9.33 -8.05
C MET A 206 -11.51 8.52 -8.50
N GLU A 207 -10.81 7.85 -7.59
CA GLU A 207 -9.65 7.01 -7.95
C GLU A 207 -10.06 5.86 -8.85
N ARG A 208 -11.17 5.19 -8.54
CA ARG A 208 -11.72 4.11 -9.39
C ARG A 208 -12.26 4.62 -10.71
N LEU A 209 -12.92 5.78 -10.70
CA LEU A 209 -13.42 6.38 -11.94
C LEU A 209 -12.29 6.76 -12.87
N ILE A 210 -11.23 7.40 -12.35
CA ILE A 210 -10.04 7.75 -13.14
C ILE A 210 -9.36 6.48 -13.67
N GLY A 211 -9.22 5.44 -12.83
CA GLY A 211 -8.67 4.15 -13.26
C GLY A 211 -9.48 3.54 -14.41
N ARG A 212 -10.82 3.52 -14.30
CA ARG A 212 -11.68 2.99 -15.39
C ARG A 212 -11.56 3.79 -16.69
N ILE A 213 -11.46 5.10 -16.60
CA ILE A 213 -11.23 5.97 -17.77
C ILE A 213 -9.87 5.66 -18.39
N ALA A 214 -8.82 5.55 -17.58
CA ALA A 214 -7.46 5.24 -18.04
C ALA A 214 -7.37 3.87 -18.74
N TYR A 215 -8.13 2.88 -18.25
CA TYR A 215 -8.20 1.55 -18.84
C TYR A 215 -9.25 1.41 -19.98
N GLY A 216 -9.98 2.47 -20.31
CA GLY A 216 -11.01 2.43 -21.35
C GLY A 216 -12.20 1.52 -21.00
N THR A 217 -12.48 1.29 -19.71
CA THR A 217 -13.57 0.44 -19.21
C THR A 217 -14.70 1.24 -18.56
N ALA A 218 -14.72 2.54 -18.81
CA ALA A 218 -15.72 3.47 -18.26
C ALA A 218 -17.03 3.41 -19.04
#